data_f5f58cf71237892e845c73b3e1557429
#
_entry.id   f5f58cf71237892e845c73b3e1557429
#
_cell.length_a   1.000
_cell.length_b   1.000
_cell.length_c   1.000
_cell.angle_alpha   90.00
_cell.angle_beta   90.00
_cell.angle_gamma   90.00
#
_symmetry.space_group_name_H-M   'P 1'
#
loop_
_entity.id
_entity.type
_entity.pdbx_description
1 polymer ?
#
loop_
_entity_poly.entity_id
_entity_poly.type
_entity_poly.pdbx_seq_one_letter_code
_entity_poly.pdbx_strand_id
1 'polypeptide(L)'
;MSAASFLNIFSIVSGCFPVIAALYNYKHLDKILKIAAAFFLVSFLVDLGLFFSMQLVERNNYPVLHFFVLISIMFFVAIYYYAFFKTTLKKTIVVLGLIAILISIFNLVFVEGIWEYPSISNTILNVLLIFFSLAYFYQLLNKQEFIHIEKQGLFWINAGVLFYYAINIFLFMLFKQLLNTHKEVYMINYITNIIANILFTVGLLCKPQPQKTI
;
A
#
# COMPACT_ATOMS: atom_id res chain seq x y z
N MET A 1 -3.05 -27.79 9.53
CA MET A 1 -2.97 -26.47 8.85
C MET A 1 -1.77 -26.50 7.92
N SER A 2 -1.92 -26.13 6.64
CA SER A 2 -0.76 -26.00 5.75
C SER A 2 0.06 -24.76 6.13
N ALA A 3 1.36 -24.75 5.77
CA ALA A 3 2.22 -23.57 5.99
C ALA A 3 1.64 -22.31 5.34
N ALA A 4 1.04 -22.45 4.14
CA ALA A 4 0.38 -21.36 3.44
C ALA A 4 -0.83 -20.79 4.22
N SER A 5 -1.66 -21.67 4.81
CA SER A 5 -2.80 -21.22 5.64
C SER A 5 -2.34 -20.49 6.90
N PHE A 6 -1.27 -20.94 7.54
CA PHE A 6 -0.69 -20.27 8.68
C PHE A 6 -0.16 -18.88 8.33
N LEU A 7 0.62 -18.78 7.25
CA LEU A 7 1.16 -17.51 6.76
C LEU A 7 0.05 -16.53 6.35
N ASN A 8 -1.03 -17.01 5.72
CA ASN A 8 -2.17 -16.17 5.37
C ASN A 8 -2.80 -15.54 6.62
N ILE A 9 -3.13 -16.35 7.64
CA ILE A 9 -3.72 -15.84 8.89
C ILE A 9 -2.76 -14.85 9.55
N PHE A 10 -1.46 -15.18 9.62
CA PHE A 10 -0.48 -14.30 10.23
C PHE A 10 -0.30 -12.98 9.46
N SER A 11 -0.39 -13.02 8.12
CA SER A 11 -0.39 -11.83 7.27
C SER A 11 -1.57 -10.90 7.60
N ILE A 12 -2.79 -11.44 7.71
CA ILE A 12 -3.99 -10.66 8.06
C ILE A 12 -3.85 -10.09 9.47
N VAL A 13 -3.44 -10.90 10.44
CA VAL A 13 -3.24 -10.44 11.83
C VAL A 13 -2.16 -9.35 11.90
N SER A 14 -1.10 -9.44 11.10
CA SER A 14 -0.07 -8.41 11.06
C SER A 14 -0.60 -7.04 10.64
N GLY A 15 -1.69 -6.98 9.86
CA GLY A 15 -2.37 -5.75 9.46
C GLY A 15 -2.95 -4.95 10.63
N CYS A 16 -3.19 -5.58 11.80
CA CYS A 16 -3.63 -4.85 12.98
C CYS A 16 -2.49 -4.05 13.64
N PHE A 17 -1.22 -4.41 13.42
CA PHE A 17 -0.08 -3.73 14.07
C PHE A 17 0.02 -2.25 13.72
N PRO A 18 0.01 -1.84 12.42
CA PRO A 18 0.01 -0.41 12.08
C PRO A 18 -1.25 0.31 12.59
N VAL A 19 -2.41 -0.35 12.66
CA VAL A 19 -3.63 0.24 13.19
C VAL A 19 -3.48 0.51 14.69
N ILE A 20 -2.99 -0.45 15.47
CA ILE A 20 -2.74 -0.29 16.91
C ILE A 20 -1.70 0.81 17.15
N ALA A 21 -0.59 0.81 16.39
CA ALA A 21 0.44 1.83 16.48
C ALA A 21 -0.12 3.25 16.18
N ALA A 22 -0.98 3.36 15.15
CA ALA A 22 -1.63 4.61 14.82
C ALA A 22 -2.55 5.11 15.95
N LEU A 23 -3.35 4.23 16.54
CA LEU A 23 -4.24 4.58 17.65
C LEU A 23 -3.44 5.02 18.88
N TYR A 24 -2.38 4.26 19.22
CA TYR A 24 -1.51 4.57 20.36
C TYR A 24 -0.85 5.95 20.21
N ASN A 25 -0.35 6.26 19.01
CA ASN A 25 0.44 7.47 18.75
C ASN A 25 -0.38 8.59 18.07
N TYR A 26 -1.71 8.46 17.96
CA TYR A 26 -2.58 9.31 17.13
C TYR A 26 -2.41 10.81 17.36
N LYS A 27 -2.23 11.23 18.62
CA LYS A 27 -2.05 12.64 19.00
C LYS A 27 -0.77 13.24 18.46
N HIS A 28 0.25 12.43 18.22
CA HIS A 28 1.57 12.85 17.74
C HIS A 28 1.77 12.66 16.23
N LEU A 29 0.81 12.02 15.54
CA LEU A 29 0.89 11.86 14.10
C LEU A 29 0.65 13.19 13.38
N ASP A 30 1.51 13.49 12.41
CA ASP A 30 1.29 14.58 11.47
C ASP A 30 0.17 14.26 10.47
N LYS A 31 -0.17 15.22 9.61
CA LYS A 31 -1.25 15.06 8.63
C LYS A 31 -1.01 13.88 7.68
N ILE A 32 0.22 13.67 7.25
CA ILE A 32 0.58 12.62 6.28
C ILE A 32 0.42 11.25 6.93
N LEU A 33 0.96 11.10 8.13
CA LEU A 33 0.86 9.86 8.89
C LEU A 33 -0.58 9.53 9.30
N LYS A 34 -1.43 10.54 9.53
CA LYS A 34 -2.88 10.34 9.77
C LYS A 34 -3.59 9.80 8.53
N ILE A 35 -3.25 10.31 7.33
CA ILE A 35 -3.80 9.78 6.07
C ILE A 35 -3.32 8.34 5.85
N ALA A 36 -2.04 8.05 6.12
CA ALA A 36 -1.51 6.70 6.03
C ALA A 36 -2.18 5.75 7.05
N ALA A 37 -2.38 6.20 8.28
CA ALA A 37 -3.11 5.44 9.31
C ALA A 37 -4.55 5.12 8.90
N ALA A 38 -5.26 6.07 8.29
CA ALA A 38 -6.59 5.83 7.74
C ALA A 38 -6.57 4.79 6.62
N PHE A 39 -5.56 4.84 5.73
CA PHE A 39 -5.38 3.82 4.70
C PHE A 39 -5.15 2.43 5.31
N PHE A 40 -4.26 2.29 6.31
CA PHE A 40 -3.99 0.99 6.93
C PHE A 40 -5.21 0.43 7.65
N LEU A 41 -6.03 1.29 8.25
CA LEU A 41 -7.30 0.87 8.83
C LEU A 41 -8.24 0.32 7.75
N VAL A 42 -8.40 1.03 6.63
CA VAL A 42 -9.23 0.56 5.50
C VAL A 42 -8.70 -0.74 4.93
N SER A 43 -7.38 -0.85 4.71
CA SER A 43 -6.74 -2.08 4.22
C SER A 43 -7.02 -3.26 5.14
N PHE A 44 -6.82 -3.09 6.45
CA PHE A 44 -7.08 -4.14 7.44
C PHE A 44 -8.55 -4.58 7.46
N LEU A 45 -9.49 -3.63 7.37
CA LEU A 45 -10.93 -3.95 7.31
C LEU A 45 -11.29 -4.70 6.02
N VAL A 46 -10.68 -4.35 4.89
CA VAL A 46 -10.87 -5.06 3.63
C VAL A 46 -10.32 -6.48 3.73
N ASP A 47 -9.10 -6.67 4.26
CA ASP A 47 -8.50 -7.99 4.45
C ASP A 47 -9.35 -8.89 5.36
N LEU A 48 -9.87 -8.34 6.47
CA LEU A 48 -10.80 -9.06 7.35
C LEU A 48 -12.11 -9.40 6.62
N GLY A 49 -12.67 -8.46 5.89
CA GLY A 49 -13.89 -8.66 5.11
C GLY A 49 -13.73 -9.77 4.07
N LEU A 50 -12.61 -9.76 3.34
CA LEU A 50 -12.27 -10.81 2.38
C LEU A 50 -12.09 -12.17 3.05
N PHE A 51 -11.42 -12.22 4.20
CA PHE A 51 -11.21 -13.45 4.95
C PHE A 51 -12.55 -14.10 5.38
N PHE A 52 -13.45 -13.31 5.96
CA PHE A 52 -14.75 -13.82 6.40
C PHE A 52 -15.67 -14.16 5.22
N SER A 53 -15.67 -13.37 4.15
CA SER A 53 -16.52 -13.63 2.99
C SER A 53 -16.10 -14.89 2.23
N MET A 54 -14.80 -15.22 2.18
CA MET A 54 -14.34 -16.49 1.60
C MET A 54 -14.78 -17.72 2.39
N GLN A 55 -15.09 -17.58 3.67
CA GLN A 55 -15.61 -18.68 4.50
C GLN A 55 -17.14 -18.82 4.43
N LEU A 56 -17.85 -17.74 4.14
CA LEU A 56 -19.32 -17.68 4.19
C LEU A 56 -19.99 -17.78 2.82
N VAL A 57 -19.30 -17.39 1.75
CA VAL A 57 -19.87 -17.27 0.41
C VAL A 57 -18.91 -17.87 -0.60
N GLU A 58 -19.38 -18.84 -1.40
CA GLU A 58 -18.61 -19.47 -2.49
C GLU A 58 -18.32 -18.53 -3.69
N ARG A 59 -18.63 -17.24 -3.59
CA ARG A 59 -18.46 -16.26 -4.67
C ARG A 59 -17.09 -15.59 -4.63
N ASN A 60 -16.59 -15.28 -5.83
CA ASN A 60 -15.36 -14.50 -5.99
C ASN A 60 -15.51 -13.10 -5.43
N ASN A 61 -14.56 -12.68 -4.60
CA ASN A 61 -14.50 -11.35 -3.97
C ASN A 61 -13.77 -10.30 -4.83
N TYR A 62 -13.59 -10.55 -6.12
CA TYR A 62 -12.87 -9.65 -7.02
C TYR A 62 -13.47 -8.25 -7.14
N PRO A 63 -14.79 -8.03 -7.07
CA PRO A 63 -15.34 -6.67 -7.03
C PRO A 63 -14.74 -5.81 -5.92
N VAL A 64 -14.56 -6.38 -4.73
CA VAL A 64 -13.96 -5.67 -3.58
C VAL A 64 -12.52 -5.25 -3.90
N LEU A 65 -11.76 -6.11 -4.59
CA LEU A 65 -10.38 -5.80 -4.98
C LEU A 65 -10.30 -4.65 -6.00
N HIS A 66 -11.21 -4.58 -6.97
CA HIS A 66 -11.28 -3.46 -7.91
C HIS A 66 -11.50 -2.13 -7.20
N PHE A 67 -12.47 -2.07 -6.28
CA PHE A 67 -12.70 -0.86 -5.48
C PHE A 67 -11.54 -0.54 -4.55
N PHE A 68 -10.90 -1.56 -3.98
CA PHE A 68 -9.74 -1.36 -3.11
C PHE A 68 -8.55 -0.77 -3.86
N VAL A 69 -8.30 -1.17 -5.12
CA VAL A 69 -7.26 -0.55 -5.96
C VAL A 69 -7.52 0.94 -6.17
N LEU A 70 -8.77 1.32 -6.50
CA LEU A 70 -9.13 2.73 -6.68
C LEU A 70 -8.94 3.55 -5.39
N ILE A 71 -9.39 3.00 -4.26
CA ILE A 71 -9.22 3.61 -2.94
C ILE A 71 -7.72 3.76 -2.62
N SER A 72 -6.91 2.74 -2.90
CA SER A 72 -5.46 2.76 -2.69
C SER A 72 -4.79 3.87 -3.48
N ILE A 73 -5.12 4.01 -4.78
CA ILE A 73 -4.58 5.10 -5.61
C ILE A 73 -4.90 6.46 -4.98
N MET A 74 -6.15 6.69 -4.54
CA MET A 74 -6.55 7.97 -3.93
C MET A 74 -5.78 8.27 -2.65
N PHE A 75 -5.65 7.30 -1.74
CA PHE A 75 -4.92 7.48 -0.49
C PHE A 75 -3.44 7.76 -0.74
N PHE A 76 -2.78 6.99 -1.60
CA PHE A 76 -1.36 7.19 -1.88
C PHE A 76 -1.08 8.48 -2.64
N VAL A 77 -1.95 8.90 -3.57
CA VAL A 77 -1.87 10.22 -4.19
C VAL A 77 -1.94 11.32 -3.12
N ALA A 78 -2.85 11.20 -2.15
CA ALA A 78 -2.93 12.16 -1.05
C ALA A 78 -1.67 12.15 -0.17
N ILE A 79 -1.18 10.96 0.22
CA ILE A 79 0.05 10.83 1.03
C ILE A 79 1.22 11.52 0.31
N TYR A 80 1.48 11.16 -0.94
CA TYR A 80 2.63 11.71 -1.68
C TYR A 80 2.43 13.18 -2.07
N TYR A 81 1.20 13.64 -2.33
CA TYR A 81 0.93 15.05 -2.53
C TYR A 81 1.38 15.92 -1.35
N TYR A 82 1.13 15.47 -0.13
CA TYR A 82 1.59 16.19 1.07
C TYR A 82 3.07 15.91 1.40
N ALA A 83 3.62 14.76 0.99
CA ALA A 83 5.01 14.40 1.23
C ALA A 83 6.02 15.16 0.36
N PHE A 84 5.62 15.56 -0.86
CA PHE A 84 6.51 16.29 -1.75
C PHE A 84 6.51 17.80 -1.47
N PHE A 85 7.69 18.43 -1.61
CA PHE A 85 7.85 19.87 -1.38
C PHE A 85 7.61 20.69 -2.65
N LYS A 86 8.15 20.23 -3.80
CA LYS A 86 8.05 20.95 -5.08
C LYS A 86 6.64 20.88 -5.66
N THR A 87 6.07 22.06 -5.98
CA THR A 87 4.73 22.15 -6.59
C THR A 87 4.61 21.38 -7.91
N THR A 88 5.69 21.34 -8.70
CA THR A 88 5.71 20.56 -9.95
C THR A 88 5.50 19.07 -9.66
N LEU A 89 6.22 18.49 -8.68
CA LEU A 89 6.05 17.09 -8.31
C LEU A 89 4.65 16.80 -7.77
N LYS A 90 4.08 17.71 -6.98
CA LYS A 90 2.69 17.58 -6.51
C LYS A 90 1.69 17.49 -7.67
N LYS A 91 1.84 18.37 -8.68
CA LYS A 91 1.00 18.34 -9.88
C LYS A 91 1.19 17.03 -10.66
N THR A 92 2.43 16.59 -10.85
CA THR A 92 2.73 15.31 -11.52
C THR A 92 2.08 14.12 -10.82
N ILE A 93 2.14 14.06 -9.48
CA ILE A 93 1.51 12.98 -8.70
C ILE A 93 -0.01 12.95 -8.90
N VAL A 94 -0.66 14.11 -8.86
CA VAL A 94 -2.11 14.20 -9.07
C VAL A 94 -2.47 13.77 -10.48
N VAL A 95 -1.74 14.24 -11.50
CA VAL A 95 -1.98 13.86 -12.90
C VAL A 95 -1.79 12.36 -13.11
N LEU A 96 -0.68 11.79 -12.63
CA LEU A 96 -0.43 10.35 -12.75
C LEU A 96 -1.49 9.53 -12.00
N GLY A 97 -1.91 9.97 -10.82
CA GLY A 97 -2.98 9.34 -10.07
C GLY A 97 -4.32 9.36 -10.80
N LEU A 98 -4.69 10.48 -11.41
CA LEU A 98 -5.91 10.59 -12.23
C LEU A 98 -5.84 9.66 -13.45
N ILE A 99 -4.70 9.63 -14.15
CA ILE A 99 -4.50 8.70 -15.27
C ILE A 99 -4.65 7.25 -14.81
N ALA A 100 -4.03 6.87 -13.68
CA ALA A 100 -4.13 5.52 -13.12
C ALA A 100 -5.58 5.15 -12.76
N ILE A 101 -6.36 6.07 -12.18
CA ILE A 101 -7.78 5.86 -11.88
C ILE A 101 -8.57 5.66 -13.18
N LEU A 102 -8.36 6.51 -14.19
CA LEU A 102 -9.07 6.40 -15.48
C LEU A 102 -8.78 5.07 -16.18
N ILE A 103 -7.50 4.64 -16.20
CA ILE A 103 -7.13 3.35 -16.79
C ILE A 103 -7.74 2.19 -15.97
N SER A 104 -7.75 2.27 -14.64
CA SER A 104 -8.34 1.24 -13.78
C SER A 104 -9.86 1.12 -13.98
N ILE A 105 -10.57 2.24 -14.15
CA ILE A 105 -12.00 2.25 -14.46
C ILE A 105 -12.24 1.67 -15.87
N PHE A 106 -11.44 2.10 -16.86
CA PHE A 106 -11.53 1.55 -18.21
C PHE A 106 -11.30 0.03 -18.22
N ASN A 107 -10.29 -0.44 -17.49
CA ASN A 107 -9.99 -1.85 -17.35
C ASN A 107 -11.16 -2.62 -16.73
N LEU A 108 -11.76 -2.09 -15.67
CA LEU A 108 -12.91 -2.68 -14.99
C LEU A 108 -14.12 -2.86 -15.93
N VAL A 109 -14.38 -1.86 -16.80
CA VAL A 109 -15.59 -1.84 -17.63
C VAL A 109 -15.39 -2.60 -18.95
N PHE A 110 -14.22 -2.49 -19.58
CA PHE A 110 -14.03 -2.91 -20.98
C PHE A 110 -13.06 -4.07 -21.18
N VAL A 111 -12.18 -4.39 -20.19
CA VAL A 111 -11.11 -5.37 -20.40
C VAL A 111 -11.28 -6.59 -19.51
N GLU A 112 -11.14 -6.45 -18.21
CA GLU A 112 -11.19 -7.58 -17.27
C GLU A 112 -12.59 -7.84 -16.73
N GLY A 113 -13.43 -6.79 -16.62
CA GLY A 113 -14.73 -6.90 -15.97
C GLY A 113 -14.65 -7.05 -14.44
N ILE A 114 -15.79 -6.87 -13.79
CA ILE A 114 -15.87 -6.80 -12.32
C ILE A 114 -15.66 -8.17 -11.62
N TRP A 115 -15.91 -9.26 -12.33
CA TRP A 115 -15.84 -10.62 -11.80
C TRP A 115 -14.51 -11.32 -12.05
N GLU A 116 -13.54 -10.65 -12.66
CA GLU A 116 -12.20 -11.15 -12.85
C GLU A 116 -11.21 -10.43 -11.92
N TYR A 117 -10.06 -11.07 -11.67
CA TYR A 117 -9.02 -10.47 -10.85
C TYR A 117 -8.44 -9.22 -11.55
N PRO A 118 -8.31 -8.07 -10.86
CA PRO A 118 -7.83 -6.80 -11.44
C PRO A 118 -6.32 -6.79 -11.69
N SER A 119 -5.81 -7.67 -12.57
CA SER A 119 -4.37 -7.82 -12.82
C SER A 119 -3.75 -6.54 -13.37
N ILE A 120 -4.41 -5.93 -14.36
CA ILE A 120 -3.92 -4.69 -14.99
C ILE A 120 -3.96 -3.53 -14.00
N SER A 121 -5.08 -3.36 -13.31
CA SER A 121 -5.24 -2.27 -12.33
C SER A 121 -4.24 -2.39 -11.17
N ASN A 122 -4.01 -3.60 -10.66
CA ASN A 122 -2.97 -3.85 -9.65
C ASN A 122 -1.56 -3.56 -10.18
N THR A 123 -1.26 -3.96 -11.41
CA THR A 123 0.05 -3.67 -12.03
C THR A 123 0.28 -2.16 -12.13
N ILE A 124 -0.72 -1.40 -12.56
CA ILE A 124 -0.65 0.06 -12.63
C ILE A 124 -0.42 0.67 -11.25
N LEU A 125 -1.15 0.21 -10.23
CA LEU A 125 -0.95 0.63 -8.85
C LEU A 125 0.49 0.35 -8.38
N ASN A 126 1.02 -0.85 -8.65
CA ASN A 126 2.40 -1.21 -8.27
C ASN A 126 3.43 -0.29 -8.93
N VAL A 127 3.34 -0.09 -10.25
CA VAL A 127 4.26 0.79 -10.99
C VAL A 127 4.19 2.22 -10.45
N LEU A 128 2.97 2.73 -10.23
CA LEU A 128 2.75 4.06 -9.70
C LEU A 128 3.40 4.25 -8.33
N LEU A 129 3.21 3.29 -7.42
CA LEU A 129 3.73 3.39 -6.05
C LEU A 129 5.24 3.16 -5.97
N ILE A 130 5.80 2.30 -6.80
CA ILE A 130 7.26 2.17 -6.94
C ILE A 130 7.85 3.51 -7.39
N PHE A 131 7.25 4.13 -8.43
CA PHE A 131 7.71 5.44 -8.91
C PHE A 131 7.60 6.53 -7.84
N PHE A 132 6.47 6.63 -7.14
CA PHE A 132 6.29 7.62 -6.08
C PHE A 132 7.28 7.41 -4.94
N SER A 133 7.52 6.15 -4.55
CA SER A 133 8.45 5.81 -3.48
C SER A 133 9.89 6.16 -3.84
N LEU A 134 10.33 5.85 -5.06
CA LEU A 134 11.66 6.19 -5.54
C LEU A 134 11.85 7.71 -5.65
N ALA A 135 10.85 8.43 -6.16
CA ALA A 135 10.87 9.88 -6.24
C ALA A 135 10.94 10.53 -4.84
N TYR A 136 10.26 9.96 -3.84
CA TYR A 136 10.34 10.43 -2.46
C TYR A 136 11.75 10.19 -1.87
N PHE A 137 12.33 9.01 -2.04
CA PHE A 137 13.69 8.74 -1.60
C PHE A 137 14.70 9.66 -2.29
N TYR A 138 14.55 9.88 -3.59
CA TYR A 138 15.39 10.84 -4.32
C TYR A 138 15.29 12.26 -3.73
N GLN A 139 14.05 12.72 -3.43
CA GLN A 139 13.86 14.00 -2.77
C GLN A 139 14.54 14.06 -1.38
N LEU A 140 14.43 12.96 -0.62
CA LEU A 140 14.98 12.87 0.72
C LEU A 140 16.51 12.92 0.71
N LEU A 141 17.16 12.20 -0.19
CA LEU A 141 18.61 12.15 -0.35
C LEU A 141 19.21 13.49 -0.81
N ASN A 142 18.45 14.26 -1.60
CA ASN A 142 18.92 15.58 -2.06
C ASN A 142 18.73 16.71 -1.04
N LYS A 143 18.06 16.46 0.08
CA LYS A 143 17.96 17.42 1.19
C LYS A 143 19.08 17.17 2.20
N GLN A 144 20.07 18.03 2.19
CA GLN A 144 21.21 18.00 3.15
C GLN A 144 20.83 18.28 4.62
N GLU A 145 19.58 18.65 4.87
CA GLU A 145 19.08 19.05 6.20
C GLU A 145 18.69 17.89 7.12
N PHE A 146 18.59 16.66 6.58
CA PHE A 146 18.13 15.51 7.36
C PHE A 146 19.30 14.70 7.94
N ILE A 147 19.68 15.04 9.16
CA ILE A 147 20.74 14.32 9.89
C ILE A 147 20.25 12.93 10.38
N HIS A 148 18.93 12.74 10.59
CA HIS A 148 18.33 11.52 11.13
C HIS A 148 17.08 11.10 10.34
N ILE A 149 17.30 10.54 9.15
CA ILE A 149 16.23 10.10 8.24
C ILE A 149 15.39 8.96 8.88
N GLU A 150 16.06 8.10 9.65
CA GLU A 150 15.45 6.95 10.35
C GLU A 150 14.44 7.34 11.43
N LYS A 151 14.48 8.60 11.89
CA LYS A 151 13.50 9.12 12.87
C LYS A 151 12.22 9.64 12.21
N GLN A 152 12.17 9.71 10.89
CA GLN A 152 10.99 10.18 10.16
C GLN A 152 10.04 9.01 9.90
N GLY A 153 8.81 9.08 10.42
CA GLY A 153 7.81 8.04 10.24
C GLY A 153 7.51 7.75 8.76
N LEU A 154 7.46 8.79 7.93
CA LEU A 154 7.21 8.65 6.50
C LEU A 154 8.33 7.88 5.76
N PHE A 155 9.58 7.95 6.23
CA PHE A 155 10.68 7.14 5.69
C PHE A 155 10.37 5.64 5.77
N TRP A 156 9.95 5.16 6.93
CA TRP A 156 9.63 3.76 7.17
C TRP A 156 8.38 3.31 6.40
N ILE A 157 7.34 4.17 6.36
CA ILE A 157 6.15 3.90 5.54
C ILE A 157 6.54 3.77 4.08
N ASN A 158 7.34 4.70 3.55
CA ASN A 158 7.78 4.67 2.16
C ASN A 158 8.67 3.47 1.86
N ALA A 159 9.53 3.05 2.80
CA ALA A 159 10.32 1.83 2.68
C ALA A 159 9.44 0.59 2.60
N GLY A 160 8.40 0.51 3.43
CA GLY A 160 7.42 -0.58 3.39
C GLY A 160 6.62 -0.61 2.09
N VAL A 161 6.19 0.55 1.59
CA VAL A 161 5.51 0.68 0.29
C VAL A 161 6.43 0.18 -0.84
N LEU A 162 7.66 0.70 -0.93
CA LEU A 162 8.59 0.28 -1.98
C LEU A 162 8.87 -1.22 -1.91
N PHE A 163 9.15 -1.75 -0.73
CA PHE A 163 9.43 -3.17 -0.51
C PHE A 163 8.26 -4.05 -0.96
N TYR A 164 7.04 -3.74 -0.49
CA TYR A 164 5.86 -4.53 -0.81
C TYR A 164 5.55 -4.53 -2.31
N TYR A 165 5.44 -3.35 -2.91
CA TYR A 165 5.01 -3.23 -4.30
C TYR A 165 6.10 -3.67 -5.30
N ALA A 166 7.39 -3.47 -4.98
CA ALA A 166 8.48 -3.93 -5.83
C ALA A 166 8.60 -5.46 -5.90
N ILE A 167 8.34 -6.16 -4.81
CA ILE A 167 8.37 -7.63 -4.81
C ILE A 167 7.10 -8.21 -5.44
N ASN A 168 5.95 -7.62 -5.17
CA ASN A 168 4.66 -8.17 -5.59
C ASN A 168 4.26 -7.79 -7.02
N ILE A 169 4.97 -6.90 -7.72
CA ILE A 169 4.60 -6.47 -9.08
C ILE A 169 4.46 -7.64 -10.03
N PHE A 170 5.41 -8.57 -10.05
CA PHE A 170 5.36 -9.75 -10.93
C PHE A 170 4.27 -10.72 -10.51
N LEU A 171 4.04 -10.88 -9.21
CA LEU A 171 3.00 -11.74 -8.69
C LEU A 171 1.62 -11.25 -9.12
N PHE A 172 1.34 -9.96 -9.01
CA PHE A 172 0.06 -9.39 -9.41
C PHE A 172 -0.13 -9.32 -10.93
N MET A 173 0.95 -9.05 -11.66
CA MET A 173 0.93 -9.04 -13.13
C MET A 173 0.64 -10.43 -13.70
N LEU A 174 1.23 -11.47 -13.13
CA LEU A 174 1.10 -12.85 -13.59
C LEU A 174 0.07 -13.67 -12.81
N PHE A 175 -0.78 -13.01 -12.02
CA PHE A 175 -1.71 -13.67 -11.09
C PHE A 175 -2.54 -14.77 -11.75
N LYS A 176 -3.17 -14.48 -12.88
CA LYS A 176 -4.02 -15.45 -13.60
C LYS A 176 -3.24 -16.70 -14.05
N GLN A 177 -1.97 -16.54 -14.41
CA GLN A 177 -1.12 -17.65 -14.85
C GLN A 177 -0.62 -18.49 -13.66
N LEU A 178 -0.28 -17.82 -12.55
CA LEU A 178 0.26 -18.45 -11.36
C LEU A 178 -0.79 -19.19 -10.55
N LEU A 179 -2.06 -18.76 -10.57
CA LEU A 179 -3.18 -19.44 -9.91
C LEU A 179 -3.29 -20.92 -10.27
N ASN A 180 -3.06 -21.25 -11.54
CA ASN A 180 -3.24 -22.59 -12.05
C ASN A 180 -2.01 -23.48 -11.90
N THR A 181 -0.81 -22.89 -11.71
CA THR A 181 0.45 -23.62 -11.83
C THR A 181 1.21 -23.72 -10.49
N HIS A 182 1.23 -22.67 -9.68
CA HIS A 182 2.09 -22.58 -8.49
C HIS A 182 1.42 -21.82 -7.34
N LYS A 183 0.52 -22.47 -6.62
CA LYS A 183 -0.17 -21.86 -5.46
C LYS A 183 0.78 -21.39 -4.34
N GLU A 184 1.98 -21.97 -4.25
CA GLU A 184 2.98 -21.62 -3.23
C GLU A 184 3.58 -20.22 -3.42
N VAL A 185 3.52 -19.66 -4.63
CA VAL A 185 4.04 -18.32 -4.92
C VAL A 185 3.31 -17.23 -4.12
N TYR A 186 2.06 -17.50 -3.70
CA TYR A 186 1.32 -16.58 -2.81
C TYR A 186 1.95 -16.41 -1.43
N MET A 187 2.75 -17.36 -0.98
CA MET A 187 3.48 -17.22 0.29
C MET A 187 4.41 -16.02 0.28
N ILE A 188 4.93 -15.63 -0.89
CA ILE A 188 5.75 -14.42 -1.07
C ILE A 188 4.92 -13.19 -0.70
N ASN A 189 3.68 -13.10 -1.17
CA ASN A 189 2.79 -11.98 -0.82
C ASN A 189 2.52 -11.91 0.68
N TYR A 190 2.27 -13.04 1.34
CA TYR A 190 2.02 -13.06 2.78
C TYR A 190 3.25 -12.60 3.57
N ILE A 191 4.45 -13.07 3.21
CA ILE A 191 5.69 -12.69 3.86
C ILE A 191 5.98 -11.20 3.64
N THR A 192 5.85 -10.72 2.40
CA THR A 192 6.09 -9.30 2.09
C THR A 192 5.10 -8.37 2.78
N ASN A 193 3.84 -8.79 2.92
CA ASN A 193 2.82 -8.04 3.64
C ASN A 193 3.15 -7.94 5.15
N ILE A 194 3.58 -9.05 5.77
CA ILE A 194 4.02 -9.04 7.17
C ILE A 194 5.18 -8.06 7.39
N ILE A 195 6.21 -8.12 6.53
CA ILE A 195 7.38 -7.24 6.62
C ILE A 195 6.96 -5.78 6.41
N ALA A 196 6.12 -5.50 5.42
CA ALA A 196 5.60 -4.16 5.17
C ALA A 196 4.81 -3.62 6.36
N ASN A 197 3.93 -4.44 6.97
CA ASN A 197 3.18 -4.06 8.16
C ASN A 197 4.08 -3.75 9.36
N ILE A 198 5.21 -4.46 9.51
CA ILE A 198 6.22 -4.12 10.54
C ILE A 198 6.83 -2.74 10.25
N LEU A 199 7.23 -2.47 9.00
CA LEU A 199 7.79 -1.16 8.60
C LEU A 199 6.77 -0.03 8.79
N PHE A 200 5.51 -0.24 8.43
CA PHE A 200 4.43 0.72 8.67
C PHE A 200 4.22 0.99 10.16
N THR A 201 4.27 -0.06 10.98
CA THR A 201 4.18 0.05 12.44
C THR A 201 5.30 0.91 13.01
N VAL A 202 6.55 0.63 12.60
CA VAL A 202 7.72 1.45 13.00
C VAL A 202 7.50 2.90 12.60
N GLY A 203 7.05 3.15 11.36
CA GLY A 203 6.78 4.51 10.86
C GLY A 203 5.74 5.25 11.69
N LEU A 204 4.66 4.58 12.11
CA LEU A 204 3.60 5.20 12.91
C LEU A 204 3.96 5.38 14.39
N LEU A 205 4.97 4.67 14.89
CA LEU A 205 5.51 4.86 16.23
C LEU A 205 6.59 5.95 16.31
N CYS A 206 7.15 6.39 15.19
CA CYS A 206 8.11 7.48 15.16
C CYS A 206 7.49 8.78 15.71
N LYS A 207 8.19 9.45 16.62
CA LYS A 207 7.78 10.76 17.11
C LYS A 207 8.14 11.84 16.07
N PRO A 208 7.24 12.80 15.79
CA PRO A 208 7.55 13.90 14.88
C PRO A 208 8.77 14.67 15.40
N GLN A 209 9.73 14.92 14.51
CA GLN A 209 10.82 15.82 14.83
C GLN A 209 10.32 17.25 14.72
N PRO A 210 10.65 18.14 15.67
CA PRO A 210 10.37 19.55 15.51
C PRO A 210 11.11 20.04 14.24
N GLN A 211 10.32 20.48 13.25
CA GLN A 211 10.90 21.20 12.12
C GLN A 211 11.58 22.45 12.71
N LYS A 212 12.90 22.53 12.61
CA LYS A 212 13.59 23.78 12.86
C LYS A 212 13.10 24.74 11.79
N THR A 213 12.18 25.62 12.16
CA THR A 213 11.86 26.82 11.39
C THR A 213 13.13 27.66 11.36
N ILE A 214 13.78 27.70 10.20
CA ILE A 214 14.79 28.69 9.86
C ILE A 214 14.11 29.94 9.35
#